data_1257bdd6c3695759cfcadc864dcf2d7a
#
_entry.id   1257bdd6c3695759cfcadc864dcf2d7a
#
_cell.length_a   1.000
_cell.length_b   1.000
_cell.length_c   1.000
_cell.angle_alpha   90.00
_cell.angle_beta   90.00
_cell.angle_gamma   90.00
#
_symmetry.space_group_name_H-M   'P 1'
#
loop_
_entity.id
_entity.type
_entity.pdbx_description
1 polymer ?
#
loop_
_entity_poly.entity_id
_entity_poly.type
_entity_poly.pdbx_seq_one_letter_code
_entity_poly.pdbx_strand_id
1 'polypeptide(L)' 'MKYLKIKTIDKRIIIIDLEKVVSYVVGDDFVNVNYYSDDFFHFTRENDKFGLQVENFEKLKVFIQNLAGEEIWLNIT' A
#
# COMPACT_ATOMS: atom_id res chain seq x y z
N MET A 1 17.77 -6.12 -1.57
CA MET A 1 16.60 -5.93 -0.68
C MET A 1 15.96 -4.61 -0.96
N LYS A 2 14.64 -4.61 -1.03
CA LYS A 2 13.87 -3.38 -1.24
C LYS A 2 12.93 -3.15 -0.07
N TYR A 3 13.00 -1.96 0.51
CA TYR A 3 12.12 -1.55 1.58
C TYR A 3 11.40 -0.27 1.20
N LEU A 4 10.13 -0.20 1.56
CA LEU A 4 9.34 1.00 1.42
C LEU A 4 9.10 1.59 2.81
N LYS A 5 9.39 2.88 2.98
CA LYS A 5 9.12 3.59 4.22
C LYS A 5 7.90 4.48 4.02
N ILE A 6 6.93 4.35 4.89
CA ILE A 6 5.69 5.12 4.85
C ILE A 6 5.55 5.85 6.17
N LYS A 7 5.32 7.16 6.09
CA LYS A 7 5.12 7.99 7.28
C LYS A 7 3.63 8.23 7.49
N THR A 8 3.16 7.93 8.69
CA THR A 8 1.75 8.15 9.05
C THR A 8 1.55 9.58 9.56
N ILE A 9 0.30 10.00 9.64
CA ILE A 9 -0.06 11.34 10.15
C ILE A 9 0.40 11.51 11.59
N ASP A 10 0.35 10.45 12.39
CA ASP A 10 0.80 10.49 13.80
C ASP A 10 2.31 10.30 13.97
N LYS A 11 3.07 10.47 12.88
CA LYS A 11 4.54 10.50 12.88
C LYS A 11 5.23 9.15 13.11
N ARG A 12 4.52 8.06 12.94
CA ARG A 12 5.14 6.73 12.92
C ARG A 12 5.71 6.45 11.53
N ILE A 13 6.76 5.65 11.49
CA ILE A 13 7.35 5.18 10.23
C ILE A 13 7.09 3.68 10.12
N ILE A 14 6.46 3.28 9.02
CA ILE A 14 6.20 1.88 8.74
C ILE A 14 7.15 1.46 7.63
N ILE A 15 7.90 0.39 7.89
CA ILE A 15 8.87 -0.13 6.94
C ILE A 15 8.35 -1.46 6.41
N ILE A 16 8.16 -1.53 5.10
CA ILE A 16 7.62 -2.70 4.42
C ILE A 16 8.73 -3.37 3.62
N ASP A 17 8.92 -4.67 3.84
CA ASP A 17 9.81 -5.49 3.03
C ASP A 17 9.05 -5.91 1.77
N LEU A 18 9.37 -5.28 0.65
CA LEU A 18 8.66 -5.51 -0.61
C LEU A 18 8.83 -6.93 -1.15
N GLU A 19 9.89 -7.62 -0.73
CA GLU A 19 10.12 -9.00 -1.17
C GLU A 19 9.16 -10.00 -0.50
N LYS A 20 8.53 -9.61 0.60
CA LYS A 20 7.60 -10.47 1.34
C LYS A 20 6.14 -10.17 1.06
N VAL A 21 5.88 -9.26 0.17
CA VAL A 21 4.51 -8.89 -0.20
C VAL A 21 4.00 -9.82 -1.29
N VAL A 22 2.79 -10.36 -1.11
CA VAL A 22 2.16 -11.20 -2.13
C VAL A 22 1.23 -10.42 -3.03
N SER A 23 0.61 -9.38 -2.52
CA SER A 23 -0.34 -8.61 -3.33
C SER A 23 -0.55 -7.21 -2.76
N TYR A 24 -0.99 -6.33 -3.64
CA TYR A 24 -1.41 -4.98 -3.30
C TYR A 24 -2.82 -4.77 -3.80
N VAL A 25 -3.65 -4.11 -3.01
CA VAL A 25 -4.98 -3.69 -3.44
C VAL A 25 -5.05 -2.18 -3.37
N VAL A 26 -5.29 -1.53 -4.49
CA VAL A 26 -5.34 -0.07 -4.57
C VAL A 26 -6.78 0.36 -4.85
N GLY A 27 -7.38 1.03 -3.88
CA GLY A 27 -8.70 1.64 -4.04
C GLY A 27 -8.56 3.16 -4.18
N ASP A 28 -9.68 3.86 -4.25
CA ASP A 28 -9.66 5.32 -4.36
C ASP A 28 -9.11 5.98 -3.09
N ASP A 29 -9.48 5.45 -1.92
CA ASP A 29 -9.14 6.05 -0.63
C ASP A 29 -8.32 5.14 0.26
N PHE A 30 -7.87 3.99 -0.24
CA PHE A 30 -7.08 3.06 0.54
C PHE A 30 -6.07 2.30 -0.31
N VAL A 31 -5.04 1.79 0.34
CA VAL A 31 -4.07 0.85 -0.23
C VAL A 31 -3.85 -0.24 0.79
N ASN A 32 -4.06 -1.49 0.40
CA ASN A 32 -3.73 -2.65 1.23
C ASN A 32 -2.46 -3.31 0.71
N VAL A 33 -1.58 -3.65 1.64
CA VAL A 33 -0.35 -4.39 1.35
C VAL A 33 -0.44 -5.71 2.10
N ASN A 34 -0.49 -6.81 1.38
CA ASN A 34 -0.71 -8.15 1.94
C ASN A 34 0.56 -8.98 1.90
N TYR A 35 0.91 -9.57 3.03
CA TYR A 35 2.09 -10.41 3.20
C TYR A 35 1.78 -11.90 3.09
N TYR A 36 2.82 -12.71 2.91
CA TYR A 36 2.72 -14.17 2.91
C TYR A 36 2.16 -14.74 4.22
N SER A 37 2.37 -14.05 5.33
CA SER A 37 1.92 -14.50 6.65
C SER A 37 0.45 -14.20 6.94
N ASP A 38 -0.32 -13.83 5.95
CA ASP A 38 -1.70 -13.38 6.07
C ASP A 38 -1.86 -12.05 6.82
N ASP A 39 -0.76 -11.44 7.20
CA ASP A 39 -0.77 -10.09 7.76
C ASP A 39 -0.95 -9.07 6.65
N PHE A 40 -1.51 -7.93 6.99
CA PHE A 40 -1.67 -6.86 6.03
C PHE A 40 -1.62 -5.50 6.70
N PHE A 41 -1.27 -4.49 5.88
CA PHE A 41 -1.40 -3.09 6.26
C PHE A 41 -2.52 -2.45 5.44
N HIS A 42 -3.37 -1.71 6.11
CA HIS A 42 -4.46 -0.96 5.48
C HIS A 42 -4.15 0.53 5.61
N PHE A 43 -3.64 1.11 4.54
CA PHE A 43 -3.30 2.54 4.50
C PHE A 43 -4.47 3.33 3.94
N THR A 44 -4.78 4.45 4.56
CA THR A 44 -5.95 5.25 4.19
C THR A 44 -5.59 6.70 3.92
N ARG A 45 -6.38 7.32 3.06
CA ARG A 45 -6.32 8.76 2.80
C ARG A 45 -6.93 9.54 3.94
N GLU A 46 -8.08 9.09 4.39
CA GLU A 46 -8.86 9.75 5.43
C GLU A 46 -8.66 9.08 6.78
N ASN A 47 -9.10 9.74 7.84
CA ASN A 47 -9.09 9.15 9.17
C ASN A 47 -10.07 7.98 9.22
N ASP A 48 -9.54 6.78 9.32
CA ASP A 48 -10.32 5.55 9.37
C ASP A 48 -9.99 4.83 10.67
N LYS A 49 -11.03 4.34 11.35
CA LYS A 49 -10.89 3.65 12.62
C LYS A 49 -9.97 2.43 12.55
N PHE A 50 -9.97 1.73 11.42
CA PHE A 50 -9.20 0.50 11.24
C PHE A 50 -8.00 0.67 10.32
N GLY A 51 -7.75 1.89 9.85
CA GLY A 51 -6.70 2.16 8.89
C GLY A 51 -5.58 2.99 9.47
N LEU A 52 -4.48 3.04 8.72
CA LEU A 52 -3.32 3.87 9.02
C LEU A 52 -3.35 5.05 8.04
N GLN A 53 -3.71 6.22 8.53
CA GLN A 53 -3.72 7.42 7.70
C GLN A 53 -2.30 7.86 7.41
N VAL A 54 -1.96 8.06 6.13
CA VAL A 54 -0.62 8.40 5.70
C VAL A 54 -0.52 9.84 5.20
N GLU A 55 0.66 10.44 5.36
CA GLU A 55 0.86 11.84 5.01
C GLU A 55 0.76 12.10 3.50
N ASN A 56 1.31 11.21 2.70
CA ASN A 56 1.36 11.38 1.24
C ASN A 56 0.66 10.21 0.54
N PHE A 57 -0.63 10.10 0.73
CA PHE A 57 -1.40 8.99 0.20
C PHE A 57 -1.31 8.88 -1.32
N GLU A 58 -1.42 9.99 -2.05
CA GLU A 58 -1.35 9.95 -3.51
C GLU A 58 0.01 9.46 -4.00
N LYS A 59 1.07 9.86 -3.34
CA LYS A 59 2.41 9.40 -3.68
C LYS A 59 2.57 7.90 -3.45
N LEU A 60 2.02 7.39 -2.34
CA LEU A 60 2.01 5.96 -2.05
C LEU A 60 1.24 5.20 -3.13
N LYS A 61 0.07 5.70 -3.48
CA LYS A 61 -0.79 5.08 -4.48
C LYS A 61 -0.09 4.98 -5.83
N VAL A 62 0.52 6.06 -6.29
CA VAL A 62 1.26 6.09 -7.55
C VAL A 62 2.46 5.13 -7.50
N PHE A 63 3.20 5.12 -6.39
CA PHE A 63 4.35 4.23 -6.24
C PHE A 63 3.94 2.77 -6.36
N ILE A 64 2.87 2.37 -5.68
CA ILE A 64 2.39 0.99 -5.72
C ILE A 64 1.94 0.61 -7.13
N GLN A 65 1.21 1.48 -7.80
CA GLN A 65 0.76 1.22 -9.18
C GLN A 65 1.95 1.05 -10.13
N ASN A 66 3.03 1.77 -9.91
CA ASN A 66 4.22 1.70 -10.77
C ASN A 66 5.10 0.49 -10.50
N LEU A 67 4.90 -0.22 -9.39
CA LEU A 67 5.67 -1.42 -9.08
C LEU A 67 5.46 -2.53 -10.10
N ALA A 68 4.29 -2.58 -10.72
CA ALA A 68 3.98 -3.59 -11.72
C ALA A 68 4.83 -3.42 -13.00
N GLY A 69 5.31 -2.20 -13.27
CA GLY A 69 6.04 -1.90 -14.48
C GLY A 69 5.11 -1.95 -15.69
N GLU A 70 5.16 -3.05 -16.43
CA GLU A 70 4.25 -3.24 -17.56
C GLU A 70 2.86 -3.62 -17.06
N GLU A 71 1.83 -2.91 -17.52
CA GLU A 71 0.46 -3.18 -17.13
C GLU A 71 -0.18 -4.22 -18.05
N ILE A 72 -0.77 -5.22 -17.43
CA ILE A 72 -1.58 -6.21 -18.13
C ILE A 72 -2.97 -6.16 -17.50
N TRP A 73 -3.94 -5.70 -18.27
CA TRP A 73 -5.32 -5.63 -17.81
C TRP A 73 -6.09 -6.85 -18.28
N LEU A 74 -6.71 -7.54 -17.34
CA LEU A 74 -7.56 -8.68 -17.64
C LEU A 74 -9.00 -8.32 -17.31
N ASN A 75 -9.83 -8.19 -18.34
CA ASN A 75 -11.27 -7.95 -18.18
C ASN A 75 -11.99 -9.28 -18.15
N ILE A 76 -12.64 -9.55 -17.03
CA ILE A 76 -13.48 -10.73 -16.86
C ILE A 76 -14.90 -10.23 -16.67
N THR A 77 -15.74 -10.38 -17.68
CA THR A 77 -17.13 -9.94 -17.64
C THR A 77 -18.07 -11.11 -17.80
#